data_6fa8146b94e91af09f7ccb31eaa7f078
#
_entry.id   6fa8146b94e91af09f7ccb31eaa7f078
#
_cell.length_a   1.000
_cell.length_b   1.000
_cell.length_c   1.000
_cell.angle_alpha   90.00
_cell.angle_beta   90.00
_cell.angle_gamma   90.00
#
_symmetry.space_group_name_H-M   'P 1'
#
loop_
_entity.id
_entity.type
_entity.pdbx_description
1 polymer ?
#
loop_
_entity_poly.entity_id
_entity_poly.type
_entity_poly.pdbx_seq_one_letter_code
_entity_poly.pdbx_strand_id
1 'polypeptide(L)'
;MKRLMLLTLLVVVVVPAVPVFAADDDQSIAYFYPLRTRRPVIERELELRVEHEKARDGRSTTVATAIELPILPRWQVEVEVPLVFVDPREGASTAGFGDVSVESKVLVWRSLKYLAAVALGVEGRLPSGSERRGLGGEAAIEPFAALGIAVGDFDVLGSVAYEMNVNAGVKGPNEQELDASAALAWRVHRRFAPLLELATVTRTRGDNEDGLRHRTQVYVIPGFNARVFPGTTLRLGVELPLTSARTHDYAILGGFVKEF
;
A
#
# COMPACT_ATOMS: atom_id res chain seq x y z
N MET A 1 -21.34 22.88 26.18
CA MET A 1 -20.01 23.29 25.73
C MET A 1 -19.07 22.09 25.91
N LYS A 2 -18.91 21.26 24.90
CA LYS A 2 -17.97 20.09 24.91
C LYS A 2 -16.63 20.61 24.38
N ARG A 3 -15.60 20.54 25.23
CA ARG A 3 -14.23 20.91 24.88
C ARG A 3 -13.71 19.92 23.85
N LEU A 4 -13.44 20.39 22.63
CA LEU A 4 -12.73 19.71 21.58
C LEU A 4 -11.27 19.60 22.05
N MET A 5 -10.89 18.42 22.53
CA MET A 5 -9.50 18.10 22.83
C MET A 5 -8.84 17.76 21.50
N LEU A 6 -8.16 18.73 20.92
CA LEU A 6 -7.31 18.54 19.74
C LEU A 6 -6.11 17.70 20.20
N LEU A 7 -6.17 16.39 19.96
CA LEU A 7 -5.03 15.51 20.18
C LEU A 7 -4.07 15.73 19.02
N THR A 8 -3.10 16.60 19.23
CA THR A 8 -1.96 16.75 18.30
C THR A 8 -1.11 15.49 18.43
N LEU A 9 -1.31 14.53 17.53
CA LEU A 9 -0.48 13.33 17.43
C LEU A 9 0.89 13.78 16.91
N LEU A 10 1.81 14.02 17.83
CA LEU A 10 3.22 14.24 17.50
C LEU A 10 3.78 12.86 17.17
N VAL A 11 3.85 12.50 15.87
CA VAL A 11 4.58 11.33 15.41
C VAL A 11 6.08 11.62 15.62
N VAL A 12 6.59 11.28 16.79
CA VAL A 12 8.02 11.26 17.05
C VAL A 12 8.55 10.00 16.34
N VAL A 13 9.01 10.16 15.10
CA VAL A 13 9.79 9.15 14.41
C VAL A 13 11.14 9.06 15.16
N VAL A 14 11.22 8.13 16.10
CA VAL A 14 12.51 7.73 16.68
C VAL A 14 13.27 7.01 15.56
N VAL A 15 14.05 7.76 14.80
CA VAL A 15 15.04 7.17 13.87
C VAL A 15 16.12 6.57 14.75
N PRO A 16 16.22 5.23 14.87
CA PRO A 16 17.39 4.66 15.50
C PRO A 16 18.61 5.14 14.70
N ALA A 17 19.65 5.59 15.37
CA ALA A 17 20.92 5.91 14.75
C ALA A 17 21.53 4.60 14.20
N VAL A 18 21.04 4.17 13.04
CA VAL A 18 21.63 3.07 12.30
C VAL A 18 22.97 3.61 11.79
N PRO A 19 24.09 2.92 12.05
CA PRO A 19 25.37 3.35 11.54
C PRO A 19 25.25 3.47 10.02
N VAL A 20 25.46 4.69 9.52
CA VAL A 20 25.50 4.98 8.10
C VAL A 20 26.76 4.31 7.56
N PHE A 21 26.63 3.08 7.07
CA PHE A 21 27.65 2.53 6.21
C PHE A 21 27.57 3.36 4.92
N ALA A 22 28.61 4.17 4.69
CA ALA A 22 28.79 4.87 3.45
C ALA A 22 28.83 3.81 2.32
N ALA A 23 27.77 3.71 1.55
CA ALA A 23 27.71 2.92 0.33
C ALA A 23 27.73 3.91 -0.83
N ASP A 24 28.47 3.60 -1.88
CA ASP A 24 28.47 4.32 -3.15
C ASP A 24 27.03 4.55 -3.60
N ASP A 25 26.57 5.80 -3.60
CA ASP A 25 25.17 6.17 -3.66
C ASP A 25 24.58 6.23 -5.08
N ASP A 26 25.38 5.95 -6.13
CA ASP A 26 24.98 6.15 -7.51
C ASP A 26 24.29 4.93 -8.20
N GLN A 27 24.13 3.79 -7.53
CA GLN A 27 23.50 2.63 -8.13
C GLN A 27 22.25 2.20 -7.34
N SER A 28 21.07 2.56 -7.82
CA SER A 28 19.80 2.04 -7.33
C SER A 28 19.51 0.65 -7.91
N ILE A 29 18.94 -0.25 -7.10
CA ILE A 29 18.38 -1.50 -7.62
C ILE A 29 16.98 -1.15 -8.14
N ALA A 30 16.77 -1.31 -9.44
CA ALA A 30 15.47 -1.09 -10.05
C ALA A 30 14.67 -2.40 -10.02
N TYR A 31 13.59 -2.42 -9.25
CA TYR A 31 12.57 -3.47 -9.31
C TYR A 31 11.38 -3.00 -10.15
N PHE A 32 10.53 -3.98 -10.54
CA PHE A 32 9.24 -3.65 -11.13
C PHE A 32 8.30 -2.94 -10.12
N TYR A 33 7.20 -2.38 -10.62
CA TYR A 33 6.17 -1.74 -9.80
C TYR A 33 5.05 -2.73 -9.49
N PRO A 34 4.97 -3.27 -8.25
CA PRO A 34 3.90 -4.17 -7.85
C PRO A 34 2.57 -3.40 -7.69
N LEU A 35 1.49 -4.14 -7.53
CA LEU A 35 0.14 -3.58 -7.36
C LEU A 35 -0.26 -3.49 -5.88
N ARG A 36 0.17 -4.47 -5.06
CA ARG A 36 -0.08 -4.52 -3.62
C ARG A 36 1.19 -4.59 -2.78
N THR A 37 2.20 -5.31 -3.27
CA THR A 37 3.44 -5.53 -2.51
C THR A 37 4.25 -4.24 -2.40
N ARG A 38 4.79 -3.93 -1.22
CA ARG A 38 5.63 -2.74 -1.03
C ARG A 38 7.04 -2.95 -1.58
N ARG A 39 7.65 -1.90 -2.10
CA ARG A 39 9.01 -1.91 -2.68
C ARG A 39 10.05 -1.48 -1.64
N PRO A 40 11.18 -2.22 -1.50
CA PRO A 40 12.23 -1.88 -0.55
C PRO A 40 13.29 -0.90 -1.13
N VAL A 41 12.86 0.11 -1.86
CA VAL A 41 13.73 1.10 -2.53
C VAL A 41 13.34 2.52 -2.18
N ILE A 42 14.27 3.44 -2.35
CA ILE A 42 14.07 4.88 -2.13
C ILE A 42 13.99 5.53 -3.50
N GLU A 43 12.91 6.23 -3.76
CA GLU A 43 12.59 6.78 -5.06
C GLU A 43 12.01 8.18 -4.97
N ARG A 44 12.04 8.86 -6.11
CA ARG A 44 11.38 10.14 -6.28
C ARG A 44 10.37 9.95 -7.40
N GLU A 45 9.09 9.88 -7.02
CA GLU A 45 8.05 9.57 -7.99
C GLU A 45 6.70 10.18 -7.62
N LEU A 46 5.89 10.35 -8.65
CA LEU A 46 4.47 10.68 -8.55
C LEU A 46 3.69 9.46 -9.04
N GLU A 47 2.79 8.97 -8.22
CA GLU A 47 1.89 7.88 -8.57
C GLU A 47 0.45 8.35 -8.72
N LEU A 48 -0.24 7.80 -9.71
CA LEU A 48 -1.69 7.78 -9.81
C LEU A 48 -2.13 6.33 -9.70
N ARG A 49 -2.86 5.98 -8.65
CA ARG A 49 -3.39 4.63 -8.39
C ARG A 49 -4.89 4.63 -8.66
N VAL A 50 -5.39 3.59 -9.28
CA VAL A 50 -6.82 3.36 -9.48
C VAL A 50 -7.14 1.96 -9.02
N GLU A 51 -8.12 1.85 -8.14
CA GLU A 51 -8.66 0.60 -7.66
C GLU A 51 -10.17 0.61 -7.85
N HIS A 52 -10.69 -0.40 -8.55
CA HIS A 52 -12.11 -0.59 -8.73
C HIS A 52 -12.50 -1.95 -8.18
N GLU A 53 -13.23 -1.96 -7.10
CA GLU A 53 -13.70 -3.15 -6.42
C GLU A 53 -15.19 -3.41 -6.70
N LYS A 54 -15.51 -4.70 -6.80
CA LYS A 54 -16.88 -5.18 -6.76
C LYS A 54 -17.07 -6.12 -5.58
N ALA A 55 -17.91 -5.72 -4.65
CA ALA A 55 -18.31 -6.49 -3.49
C ALA A 55 -19.79 -6.93 -3.61
N ARG A 56 -20.28 -7.68 -2.63
CA ARG A 56 -21.69 -8.12 -2.57
C ARG A 56 -22.66 -6.98 -2.34
N ASP A 57 -22.26 -5.99 -1.59
CA ASP A 57 -23.03 -4.83 -1.13
C ASP A 57 -22.91 -3.63 -2.07
N GLY A 58 -22.05 -3.69 -3.10
CA GLY A 58 -21.91 -2.60 -4.05
C GLY A 58 -20.60 -2.62 -4.82
N ARG A 59 -20.19 -1.43 -5.21
CA ARG A 59 -18.92 -1.17 -5.90
C ARG A 59 -18.24 0.02 -5.25
N SER A 60 -16.91 -0.01 -5.23
CA SER A 60 -16.12 1.16 -4.89
C SER A 60 -15.08 1.44 -5.96
N THR A 61 -14.72 2.69 -6.12
CA THR A 61 -13.60 3.11 -6.96
C THR A 61 -12.79 4.13 -6.20
N THR A 62 -11.53 3.83 -5.99
CA THR A 62 -10.57 4.76 -5.38
C THR A 62 -9.59 5.22 -6.44
N VAL A 63 -9.41 6.53 -6.53
CA VAL A 63 -8.36 7.16 -7.35
C VAL A 63 -7.44 7.89 -6.38
N ALA A 64 -6.26 7.36 -6.15
CA ALA A 64 -5.29 7.94 -5.23
C ALA A 64 -4.13 8.60 -5.98
N THR A 65 -3.70 9.75 -5.50
CA THR A 65 -2.49 10.41 -5.96
C THR A 65 -1.48 10.39 -4.83
N ALA A 66 -0.30 9.81 -5.08
CA ALA A 66 0.78 9.75 -4.11
C ALA A 66 2.03 10.47 -4.65
N ILE A 67 2.75 11.14 -3.76
CA ILE A 67 4.06 11.70 -4.05
C ILE A 67 5.06 11.09 -3.07
N GLU A 68 6.12 10.52 -3.62
CA GLU A 68 7.24 9.95 -2.87
C GLU A 68 8.48 10.82 -3.02
N LEU A 69 9.10 11.19 -1.91
CA LEU A 69 10.26 12.06 -1.89
C LEU A 69 11.35 11.50 -0.97
N PRO A 70 12.58 11.30 -1.48
CA PRO A 70 13.71 11.00 -0.63
C PRO A 70 14.08 12.25 0.20
N ILE A 71 14.06 12.07 1.51
CA ILE A 71 14.51 13.11 2.46
C ILE A 71 16.01 12.97 2.72
N LEU A 72 16.48 11.72 2.79
CA LEU A 72 17.91 11.36 2.88
C LEU A 72 18.15 10.17 1.91
N PRO A 73 19.41 9.83 1.59
CA PRO A 73 19.73 8.74 0.66
C PRO A 73 19.08 7.39 0.98
N ARG A 74 18.72 7.17 2.24
CA ARG A 74 18.08 5.93 2.72
C ARG A 74 16.75 6.14 3.40
N TRP A 75 16.18 7.33 3.33
CA TRP A 75 14.92 7.68 3.98
C TRP A 75 14.01 8.43 3.02
N GLN A 76 12.80 7.97 2.91
CA GLN A 76 11.74 8.48 2.04
C GLN A 76 10.48 8.77 2.84
N VAL A 77 9.74 9.76 2.40
CA VAL A 77 8.38 10.06 2.85
C VAL A 77 7.45 10.03 1.65
N GLU A 78 6.28 9.42 1.80
CA GLU A 78 5.18 9.45 0.85
C GLU A 78 3.98 10.15 1.48
N VAL A 79 3.24 10.88 0.65
CA VAL A 79 1.91 11.41 1.01
C VAL A 79 0.94 10.97 -0.06
N GLU A 80 -0.14 10.29 0.34
CA GLU A 80 -1.21 9.85 -0.55
C GLU A 80 -2.52 10.55 -0.21
N VAL A 81 -3.24 11.00 -1.25
CA VAL A 81 -4.57 11.61 -1.16
C VAL A 81 -5.54 10.83 -2.04
N PRO A 82 -6.47 10.06 -1.47
CA PRO A 82 -7.46 9.30 -2.22
C PRO A 82 -8.74 10.10 -2.48
N LEU A 83 -9.32 9.89 -3.67
CA LEU A 83 -10.67 10.26 -4.02
C LEU A 83 -11.49 8.98 -4.17
N VAL A 84 -12.53 8.84 -3.36
CA VAL A 84 -13.31 7.62 -3.22
C VAL A 84 -14.72 7.83 -3.80
N PHE A 85 -15.18 6.86 -4.59
CA PHE A 85 -16.53 6.77 -5.14
C PHE A 85 -17.15 5.47 -4.66
N VAL A 86 -18.23 5.55 -3.91
CA VAL A 86 -18.97 4.39 -3.39
C VAL A 86 -20.34 4.34 -4.04
N ASP A 87 -20.65 3.20 -4.64
CA ASP A 87 -21.93 2.91 -5.28
C ASP A 87 -22.53 1.65 -4.61
N PRO A 88 -23.24 1.83 -3.48
CA PRO A 88 -23.82 0.73 -2.75
C PRO A 88 -24.96 0.10 -3.56
N ARG A 89 -25.21 -1.19 -3.35
CA ARG A 89 -26.33 -1.89 -4.01
C ARG A 89 -27.69 -1.32 -3.60
N GLU A 90 -27.77 -0.81 -2.36
CA GLU A 90 -28.95 -0.16 -1.81
C GLU A 90 -28.54 1.19 -1.20
N GLY A 91 -29.26 2.24 -1.54
CA GLY A 91 -28.97 3.58 -1.06
C GLY A 91 -28.46 4.52 -2.14
N ALA A 92 -27.94 5.66 -1.75
CA ALA A 92 -27.42 6.69 -2.66
C ALA A 92 -25.91 6.56 -2.81
N SER A 93 -25.43 6.70 -4.06
CA SER A 93 -23.98 6.77 -4.33
C SER A 93 -23.36 8.00 -3.67
N THR A 94 -22.13 7.87 -3.21
CA THR A 94 -21.36 8.94 -2.57
C THR A 94 -20.00 9.08 -3.24
N ALA A 95 -19.43 10.28 -3.18
CA ALA A 95 -18.08 10.55 -3.66
C ALA A 95 -17.42 11.66 -2.83
N GLY A 96 -16.11 11.61 -2.68
CA GLY A 96 -15.34 12.64 -1.98
C GLY A 96 -13.94 12.17 -1.62
N PHE A 97 -13.20 13.01 -0.91
CA PHE A 97 -11.90 12.64 -0.39
C PHE A 97 -12.02 11.58 0.69
N GLY A 98 -11.13 10.59 0.62
CA GLY A 98 -10.95 9.59 1.66
C GLY A 98 -9.94 10.03 2.72
N ASP A 99 -9.39 9.07 3.43
CA ASP A 99 -8.39 9.31 4.46
C ASP A 99 -7.01 9.49 3.82
N VAL A 100 -6.37 10.61 4.14
CA VAL A 100 -5.00 10.89 3.68
C VAL A 100 -4.03 10.01 4.46
N SER A 101 -3.07 9.40 3.76
CA SER A 101 -1.99 8.66 4.41
C SER A 101 -0.63 9.33 4.25
N VAL A 102 0.23 9.06 5.23
CA VAL A 102 1.63 9.49 5.23
C VAL A 102 2.48 8.29 5.59
N GLU A 103 3.35 7.88 4.68
CA GLU A 103 4.32 6.81 4.89
C GLU A 103 5.72 7.38 5.15
N SER A 104 6.47 6.72 6.02
CA SER A 104 7.89 6.94 6.24
C SER A 104 8.62 5.60 6.10
N LYS A 105 9.55 5.51 5.15
CA LYS A 105 10.28 4.29 4.80
C LYS A 105 11.78 4.49 4.88
N VAL A 106 12.50 3.54 5.48
CA VAL A 106 13.95 3.53 5.61
C VAL A 106 14.53 2.27 4.97
N LEU A 107 15.48 2.44 4.06
CA LEU A 107 16.25 1.36 3.46
C LEU A 107 17.31 0.89 4.48
N VAL A 108 17.03 -0.21 5.19
CA VAL A 108 17.89 -0.71 6.28
C VAL A 108 19.06 -1.53 5.77
N TRP A 109 18.89 -2.21 4.64
CA TRP A 109 19.95 -3.00 4.02
C TRP A 109 19.81 -3.04 2.49
N ARG A 110 20.95 -2.98 1.80
CA ARG A 110 21.05 -3.12 0.34
C ARG A 110 22.34 -3.83 -0.04
N SER A 111 22.27 -4.71 -1.01
CA SER A 111 23.42 -5.39 -1.59
C SER A 111 23.36 -5.36 -3.11
N LEU A 112 24.27 -4.63 -3.74
CA LEU A 112 24.39 -4.62 -5.20
C LEU A 112 24.91 -5.95 -5.75
N LYS A 113 25.70 -6.69 -4.96
CA LYS A 113 26.20 -8.02 -5.34
C LYS A 113 25.08 -9.03 -5.54
N TYR A 114 24.07 -8.97 -4.67
CA TYR A 114 22.93 -9.89 -4.71
C TYR A 114 21.68 -9.25 -5.32
N LEU A 115 21.77 -7.97 -5.73
CA LEU A 115 20.65 -7.17 -6.21
C LEU A 115 19.43 -7.28 -5.27
N ALA A 116 19.70 -7.15 -3.97
CA ALA A 116 18.71 -7.36 -2.92
C ALA A 116 18.66 -6.18 -1.95
N ALA A 117 17.48 -5.91 -1.42
CA ALA A 117 17.23 -4.82 -0.49
C ALA A 117 16.19 -5.19 0.55
N VAL A 118 16.26 -4.52 1.72
CA VAL A 118 15.29 -4.60 2.80
C VAL A 118 14.99 -3.19 3.30
N ALA A 119 13.71 -2.87 3.42
CA ALA A 119 13.23 -1.63 4.00
C ALA A 119 12.26 -1.89 5.15
N LEU A 120 12.24 -0.97 6.10
CA LEU A 120 11.24 -0.89 7.17
C LEU A 120 10.54 0.45 7.08
N GLY A 121 9.26 0.48 7.42
CA GLY A 121 8.51 1.73 7.42
C GLY A 121 7.30 1.69 8.33
N VAL A 122 6.66 2.83 8.36
CA VAL A 122 5.37 3.02 9.04
C VAL A 122 4.51 3.94 8.19
N GLU A 123 3.26 3.56 8.00
CA GLU A 123 2.22 4.40 7.42
C GLU A 123 1.28 4.88 8.52
N GLY A 124 0.88 6.13 8.45
CA GLY A 124 -0.16 6.72 9.30
C GLY A 124 -1.32 7.17 8.43
N ARG A 125 -2.52 6.66 8.68
CA ARG A 125 -3.76 7.11 8.06
C ARG A 125 -4.44 8.15 8.95
N LEU A 126 -4.78 9.31 8.36
CA LEU A 126 -5.40 10.43 9.03
C LEU A 126 -6.92 10.41 8.78
N PRO A 127 -7.77 10.60 9.80
CA PRO A 127 -9.24 10.54 9.67
C PRO A 127 -9.77 11.79 8.96
N SER A 128 -9.37 12.01 7.71
CA SER A 128 -9.74 13.17 6.90
C SER A 128 -10.96 12.94 6.03
N GLY A 129 -11.30 11.69 5.77
CA GLY A 129 -12.51 11.29 5.06
C GLY A 129 -13.80 11.49 5.88
N SER A 130 -14.92 11.26 5.24
CA SER A 130 -16.22 11.44 5.89
C SER A 130 -16.83 10.08 6.29
N GLU A 131 -16.75 9.73 7.57
CA GLU A 131 -17.36 8.51 8.13
C GLU A 131 -18.85 8.38 7.80
N ARG A 132 -19.61 9.51 7.91
CA ARG A 132 -21.06 9.52 7.62
C ARG A 132 -21.40 9.15 6.17
N ARG A 133 -20.43 9.32 5.26
CA ARG A 133 -20.59 9.07 3.83
C ARG A 133 -19.90 7.78 3.39
N GLY A 134 -19.30 7.03 4.32
CA GLY A 134 -18.52 5.83 4.04
C GLY A 134 -17.25 6.10 3.23
N LEU A 135 -16.63 7.27 3.40
CA LEU A 135 -15.44 7.70 2.64
C LEU A 135 -14.16 7.66 3.47
N GLY A 136 -14.18 7.03 4.65
CA GLY A 136 -13.09 7.01 5.62
C GLY A 136 -13.51 7.63 6.95
N GLY A 137 -12.59 8.25 7.67
CA GLY A 137 -12.81 8.84 9.00
C GLY A 137 -12.15 8.02 10.10
N GLU A 138 -11.28 7.09 9.75
CA GLU A 138 -10.54 6.25 10.67
C GLU A 138 -9.06 6.60 10.70
N ALA A 139 -8.50 6.69 11.92
CA ALA A 139 -7.06 6.80 12.07
C ALA A 139 -6.46 5.41 12.25
N ALA A 140 -5.37 5.14 11.56
CA ALA A 140 -4.63 3.89 11.69
C ALA A 140 -3.12 4.13 11.68
N ILE A 141 -2.38 3.18 12.22
CA ILE A 141 -0.92 3.10 12.13
C ILE A 141 -0.57 1.71 11.62
N GLU A 142 0.29 1.65 10.61
CA GLU A 142 0.68 0.42 9.95
C GLU A 142 2.21 0.33 9.82
N PRO A 143 2.93 -0.27 10.78
CA PRO A 143 4.31 -0.67 10.60
C PRO A 143 4.42 -1.79 9.55
N PHE A 144 5.47 -1.72 8.74
CA PHE A 144 5.71 -2.71 7.69
C PHE A 144 7.19 -3.02 7.47
N ALA A 145 7.44 -4.16 6.85
CA ALA A 145 8.72 -4.54 6.29
C ALA A 145 8.54 -4.94 4.82
N ALA A 146 9.51 -4.56 3.98
CA ALA A 146 9.56 -4.93 2.58
C ALA A 146 10.92 -5.49 2.23
N LEU A 147 10.96 -6.47 1.35
CA LEU A 147 12.16 -7.10 0.83
C LEU A 147 12.07 -7.27 -0.68
N GLY A 148 13.23 -7.29 -1.33
CA GLY A 148 13.32 -7.53 -2.77
C GLY A 148 14.63 -8.17 -3.15
N ILE A 149 14.59 -8.98 -4.20
CA ILE A 149 15.76 -9.57 -4.84
C ILE A 149 15.52 -9.68 -6.35
N ALA A 150 16.53 -9.34 -7.15
CA ALA A 150 16.53 -9.56 -8.58
C ALA A 150 17.46 -10.74 -8.92
N VAL A 151 16.94 -11.75 -9.63
CA VAL A 151 17.68 -12.96 -10.03
C VAL A 151 17.50 -13.19 -11.52
N GLY A 152 18.55 -12.95 -12.30
CA GLY A 152 18.46 -12.99 -13.76
C GLY A 152 17.42 -12.01 -14.29
N ASP A 153 16.44 -12.52 -15.02
CA ASP A 153 15.34 -11.73 -15.57
C ASP A 153 14.12 -11.64 -14.64
N PHE A 154 14.22 -12.12 -13.40
CA PHE A 154 13.13 -12.12 -12.44
C PHE A 154 13.39 -11.16 -11.29
N ASP A 155 12.35 -10.43 -10.91
CA ASP A 155 12.29 -9.69 -9.67
C ASP A 155 11.30 -10.37 -8.73
N VAL A 156 11.72 -10.58 -7.48
CA VAL A 156 10.88 -11.12 -6.41
C VAL A 156 10.80 -10.08 -5.30
N LEU A 157 9.60 -9.70 -4.93
CA LEU A 157 9.33 -8.79 -3.83
C LEU A 157 8.47 -9.48 -2.78
N GLY A 158 8.56 -9.04 -1.55
CA GLY A 158 7.68 -9.47 -0.47
C GLY A 158 7.49 -8.35 0.53
N SER A 159 6.32 -8.28 1.15
CA SER A 159 6.07 -7.36 2.24
C SER A 159 5.16 -7.96 3.30
N VAL A 160 5.28 -7.45 4.51
CA VAL A 160 4.38 -7.74 5.62
C VAL A 160 4.09 -6.43 6.33
N ALA A 161 2.82 -6.21 6.69
CA ALA A 161 2.35 -5.04 7.41
C ALA A 161 1.37 -5.46 8.51
N TYR A 162 1.24 -4.61 9.53
CA TYR A 162 0.28 -4.82 10.60
C TYR A 162 -0.47 -3.51 10.86
N GLU A 163 -1.68 -3.44 10.34
CA GLU A 163 -2.54 -2.27 10.55
C GLU A 163 -3.21 -2.33 11.94
N MET A 164 -3.21 -1.17 12.61
CA MET A 164 -3.86 -0.97 13.90
C MET A 164 -4.71 0.29 13.83
N ASN A 165 -6.03 0.14 13.88
CA ASN A 165 -6.92 1.28 14.09
C ASN A 165 -6.70 1.89 15.48
N VAL A 166 -6.48 3.22 15.51
CA VAL A 166 -6.19 3.97 16.75
C VAL A 166 -7.37 4.84 17.23
N ASN A 167 -8.50 4.84 16.52
CA ASN A 167 -9.73 5.54 16.91
C ASN A 167 -10.50 4.80 18.01
N ALA A 168 -9.80 4.36 19.05
CA ALA A 168 -10.44 3.69 20.17
C ALA A 168 -11.48 4.60 20.83
N GLY A 169 -12.75 4.26 20.73
CA GLY A 169 -13.81 4.79 21.60
C GLY A 169 -14.97 5.49 20.94
N VAL A 170 -15.07 5.58 19.62
CA VAL A 170 -16.22 6.22 18.98
C VAL A 170 -17.26 5.21 18.48
N LYS A 171 -16.87 4.10 17.90
CA LYS A 171 -17.76 2.97 17.58
C LYS A 171 -16.94 1.72 17.25
N GLY A 172 -17.12 0.64 18.01
CA GLY A 172 -16.61 -0.68 17.72
C GLY A 172 -15.22 -1.00 18.30
N PRO A 173 -14.83 -2.27 18.32
CA PRO A 173 -13.52 -2.71 18.72
C PRO A 173 -12.48 -2.24 17.69
N ASN A 174 -11.30 -1.83 18.17
CA ASN A 174 -10.16 -1.49 17.31
C ASN A 174 -9.88 -2.64 16.35
N GLU A 175 -10.05 -2.40 15.08
CA GLU A 175 -9.69 -3.37 14.06
C GLU A 175 -8.17 -3.45 13.94
N GLN A 176 -7.69 -4.69 13.74
CA GLN A 176 -6.28 -4.96 13.52
C GLN A 176 -6.16 -6.01 12.44
N GLU A 177 -5.34 -5.72 11.43
CA GLU A 177 -5.14 -6.61 10.30
C GLU A 177 -3.65 -6.91 10.11
N LEU A 178 -3.36 -8.16 9.75
CA LEU A 178 -2.05 -8.61 9.32
C LEU A 178 -2.10 -8.84 7.82
N ASP A 179 -1.30 -8.08 7.09
CA ASP A 179 -1.17 -8.17 5.65
C ASP A 179 0.17 -8.77 5.28
N ALA A 180 0.17 -9.68 4.33
CA ALA A 180 1.40 -10.18 3.74
C ALA A 180 1.21 -10.37 2.24
N SER A 181 2.23 -10.03 1.46
CA SER A 181 2.20 -10.16 0.01
C SER A 181 3.56 -10.60 -0.55
N ALA A 182 3.49 -11.27 -1.68
CA ALA A 182 4.65 -11.66 -2.47
C ALA A 182 4.36 -11.44 -3.95
N ALA A 183 5.33 -10.92 -4.68
CA ALA A 183 5.21 -10.59 -6.07
C ALA A 183 6.40 -11.11 -6.86
N LEU A 184 6.13 -11.68 -8.03
CA LEU A 184 7.10 -12.14 -9.01
C LEU A 184 6.83 -11.42 -10.32
N ALA A 185 7.85 -10.78 -10.89
CA ALA A 185 7.79 -10.25 -12.24
C ALA A 185 8.89 -10.82 -13.11
N TRP A 186 8.59 -11.02 -14.39
CA TRP A 186 9.53 -11.48 -15.39
C TRP A 186 9.82 -10.37 -16.39
N ARG A 187 11.06 -9.91 -16.48
CA ARG A 187 11.51 -8.86 -17.41
C ARG A 187 11.69 -9.41 -18.82
N VAL A 188 10.59 -9.82 -19.47
CA VAL A 188 10.60 -10.39 -20.84
C VAL A 188 11.09 -9.40 -21.89
N HIS A 189 10.94 -8.09 -21.60
CA HIS A 189 11.39 -7.01 -22.48
C HIS A 189 11.72 -5.77 -21.62
N ARG A 190 12.60 -4.89 -22.09
CA ARG A 190 12.99 -3.66 -21.39
C ARG A 190 11.81 -2.71 -21.06
N ARG A 191 10.68 -2.86 -21.74
CA ARG A 191 9.49 -2.04 -21.57
C ARG A 191 8.28 -2.82 -21.08
N PHE A 192 8.40 -4.13 -20.85
CA PHE A 192 7.25 -4.96 -20.47
C PHE A 192 7.66 -6.09 -19.54
N ALA A 193 6.96 -6.20 -18.44
CA ALA A 193 7.13 -7.26 -17.45
C ALA A 193 5.76 -7.76 -16.99
N PRO A 194 5.34 -9.00 -17.37
CA PRO A 194 4.23 -9.66 -16.70
C PRO A 194 4.58 -9.90 -15.23
N LEU A 195 3.58 -9.85 -14.38
CA LEU A 195 3.73 -10.08 -12.96
C LEU A 195 2.62 -10.96 -12.40
N LEU A 196 2.92 -11.61 -11.30
CA LEU A 196 1.96 -12.35 -10.49
C LEU A 196 2.21 -12.00 -9.02
N GLU A 197 1.15 -11.55 -8.33
CA GLU A 197 1.21 -11.32 -6.89
C GLU A 197 0.26 -12.26 -6.15
N LEU A 198 0.64 -12.59 -4.92
CA LEU A 198 -0.23 -13.20 -3.91
C LEU A 198 -0.32 -12.22 -2.75
N ALA A 199 -1.53 -11.89 -2.34
CA ALA A 199 -1.79 -11.05 -1.18
C ALA A 199 -2.67 -11.80 -0.18
N THR A 200 -2.39 -11.58 1.10
CA THR A 200 -3.19 -12.13 2.20
C THR A 200 -3.54 -11.03 3.17
N VAL A 201 -4.78 -11.04 3.64
CA VAL A 201 -5.30 -10.15 4.69
C VAL A 201 -5.90 -11.01 5.78
N THR A 202 -5.46 -10.82 7.02
CA THR A 202 -5.98 -11.57 8.18
C THR A 202 -6.42 -10.58 9.25
N ARG A 203 -7.72 -10.44 9.45
CA ARG A 203 -8.25 -9.64 10.56
C ARG A 203 -8.00 -10.38 11.88
N THR A 204 -7.08 -9.85 12.68
CA THR A 204 -6.66 -10.46 13.96
C THR A 204 -7.54 -9.99 15.12
N ARG A 205 -8.11 -8.78 15.02
CA ARG A 205 -9.00 -8.17 16.00
C ARG A 205 -10.02 -7.28 15.31
N GLY A 206 -11.14 -7.02 15.96
CA GLY A 206 -12.20 -6.16 15.45
C GLY A 206 -13.56 -6.81 15.55
N ASP A 207 -14.55 -6.19 14.91
CA ASP A 207 -15.89 -6.73 14.78
C ASP A 207 -15.90 -7.99 13.90
N ASN A 208 -16.95 -8.79 14.04
CA ASN A 208 -17.12 -10.03 13.28
C ASN A 208 -18.50 -10.09 12.58
N GLU A 209 -19.11 -8.95 12.32
CA GLU A 209 -20.41 -8.87 11.64
C GLU A 209 -20.34 -9.49 10.23
N ASP A 210 -19.21 -9.31 9.54
CA ASP A 210 -18.93 -9.88 8.22
C ASP A 210 -18.39 -11.34 8.26
N GLY A 211 -18.10 -11.89 9.46
CA GLY A 211 -17.54 -13.22 9.65
C GLY A 211 -16.08 -13.39 9.23
N LEU A 212 -15.33 -12.30 9.08
CA LEU A 212 -13.94 -12.32 8.59
C LEU A 212 -12.89 -12.34 9.71
N ARG A 213 -13.26 -12.08 10.96
CA ARG A 213 -12.32 -12.12 12.09
C ARG A 213 -11.67 -13.50 12.25
N HIS A 214 -10.35 -13.53 12.38
CA HIS A 214 -9.50 -14.75 12.44
C HIS A 214 -9.58 -15.62 11.17
N ARG A 215 -10.00 -15.06 10.05
CA ARG A 215 -9.97 -15.74 8.75
C ARG A 215 -8.99 -15.03 7.83
N THR A 216 -8.15 -15.81 7.16
CA THR A 216 -7.24 -15.29 6.15
C THR A 216 -7.94 -15.24 4.80
N GLN A 217 -7.99 -14.06 4.24
CA GLN A 217 -8.35 -13.82 2.85
C GLN A 217 -7.09 -14.00 2.02
N VAL A 218 -7.19 -14.71 0.90
CA VAL A 218 -6.07 -14.92 -0.03
C VAL A 218 -6.50 -14.48 -1.41
N TYR A 219 -5.69 -13.65 -2.04
CA TYR A 219 -5.91 -13.10 -3.38
C TYR A 219 -4.75 -13.42 -4.30
N VAL A 220 -5.04 -13.65 -5.57
CA VAL A 220 -4.06 -13.74 -6.64
C VAL A 220 -4.26 -12.57 -7.60
N ILE A 221 -3.15 -11.97 -8.04
CA ILE A 221 -3.18 -10.75 -8.85
C ILE A 221 -2.28 -10.96 -10.07
N PRO A 222 -2.77 -11.57 -11.15
CA PRO A 222 -2.12 -11.49 -12.44
C PRO A 222 -2.13 -10.06 -12.98
N GLY A 223 -1.00 -9.60 -13.49
CA GLY A 223 -0.87 -8.24 -13.99
C GLY A 223 0.36 -8.04 -14.86
N PHE A 224 0.65 -6.79 -15.15
CA PHE A 224 1.85 -6.42 -15.88
C PHE A 224 2.29 -4.97 -15.59
N ASN A 225 3.57 -4.70 -15.87
CA ASN A 225 4.14 -3.37 -15.99
C ASN A 225 4.50 -3.09 -17.45
N ALA A 226 4.20 -1.88 -17.91
CA ALA A 226 4.58 -1.41 -19.24
C ALA A 226 5.19 0.00 -19.16
N ARG A 227 6.46 0.16 -19.56
CA ARG A 227 7.09 1.48 -19.67
C ARG A 227 6.56 2.17 -20.93
N VAL A 228 5.65 3.12 -20.75
CA VAL A 228 4.95 3.82 -21.86
C VAL A 228 5.73 5.02 -22.36
N PHE A 229 6.42 5.75 -21.46
CA PHE A 229 7.31 6.87 -21.79
C PHE A 229 8.59 6.78 -20.93
N PRO A 230 9.65 7.55 -21.22
CA PRO A 230 10.80 7.67 -20.35
C PRO A 230 10.39 8.07 -18.92
N GLY A 231 10.81 7.27 -17.92
CA GLY A 231 10.45 7.46 -16.52
C GLY A 231 8.95 7.36 -16.23
N THR A 232 8.15 6.73 -17.09
CA THR A 232 6.72 6.54 -16.87
C THR A 232 6.32 5.10 -17.11
N THR A 233 5.81 4.44 -16.07
CA THR A 233 5.36 3.06 -16.10
C THR A 233 3.85 3.00 -15.85
N LEU A 234 3.14 2.30 -16.73
CA LEU A 234 1.77 1.83 -16.51
C LEU A 234 1.83 0.49 -15.81
N ARG A 235 1.02 0.31 -14.79
CA ARG A 235 0.78 -1.00 -14.15
C ARG A 235 -0.71 -1.33 -14.19
N LEU A 236 -1.04 -2.59 -14.41
CA LEU A 236 -2.42 -3.07 -14.45
C LEU A 236 -2.49 -4.51 -13.99
N GLY A 237 -3.53 -4.86 -13.24
CA GLY A 237 -3.82 -6.24 -12.81
C GLY A 237 -5.25 -6.42 -12.36
N VAL A 238 -5.60 -7.66 -12.12
CA VAL A 238 -6.91 -8.04 -11.59
C VAL A 238 -6.70 -8.87 -10.34
N GLU A 239 -7.26 -8.42 -9.23
CA GLU A 239 -7.22 -9.15 -7.95
C GLU A 239 -8.43 -10.06 -7.86
N LEU A 240 -8.16 -11.34 -7.62
CA LEU A 240 -9.15 -12.42 -7.56
C LEU A 240 -9.02 -13.18 -6.24
N PRO A 241 -10.10 -13.35 -5.47
CA PRO A 241 -10.06 -14.12 -4.23
C PRO A 241 -9.88 -15.60 -4.51
N LEU A 242 -8.96 -16.26 -3.78
CA LEU A 242 -8.76 -17.70 -3.78
C LEU A 242 -9.50 -18.39 -2.63
N THR A 243 -9.98 -17.63 -1.64
CA THR A 243 -10.69 -18.14 -0.47
C THR A 243 -12.15 -17.68 -0.44
N SER A 244 -12.97 -18.38 0.32
CA SER A 244 -14.36 -17.96 0.57
C SER A 244 -14.43 -16.77 1.53
N ALA A 245 -13.43 -16.59 2.39
CA ALA A 245 -13.25 -15.39 3.18
C ALA A 245 -12.73 -14.29 2.22
N ARG A 246 -13.54 -13.27 1.98
CA ARG A 246 -13.21 -12.19 1.07
C ARG A 246 -14.09 -10.98 1.31
N THR A 247 -13.57 -9.79 1.09
CA THR A 247 -14.31 -8.53 1.13
C THR A 247 -14.96 -8.22 -0.22
N HIS A 248 -14.32 -8.59 -1.32
CA HIS A 248 -14.79 -8.32 -2.68
C HIS A 248 -14.74 -9.57 -3.58
N ASP A 249 -15.52 -9.56 -4.65
CA ASP A 249 -15.56 -10.63 -5.65
C ASP A 249 -14.40 -10.51 -6.66
N TYR A 250 -14.00 -9.30 -6.97
CA TYR A 250 -12.78 -8.96 -7.71
C TYR A 250 -12.44 -7.48 -7.52
N ALA A 251 -11.16 -7.13 -7.75
CA ALA A 251 -10.74 -5.75 -7.94
C ALA A 251 -9.92 -5.59 -9.23
N ILE A 252 -10.06 -4.44 -9.88
CA ILE A 252 -9.19 -4.02 -10.98
C ILE A 252 -8.23 -2.99 -10.41
N LEU A 253 -6.94 -3.30 -10.47
CA LEU A 253 -5.86 -2.47 -9.96
C LEU A 253 -5.09 -1.87 -11.13
N GLY A 254 -4.87 -0.58 -11.11
CA GLY A 254 -4.11 0.10 -12.15
C GLY A 254 -3.39 1.31 -11.63
N GLY A 255 -2.45 1.83 -12.40
CA GLY A 255 -1.77 3.06 -12.04
C GLY A 255 -0.71 3.48 -13.04
N PHE A 256 -0.31 4.73 -12.89
CA PHE A 256 0.83 5.32 -13.56
C PHE A 256 1.83 5.77 -12.52
N VAL A 257 3.08 5.43 -12.74
CA VAL A 257 4.20 5.89 -11.92
C VAL A 257 5.08 6.77 -12.80
N LYS A 258 5.39 7.98 -12.34
CA LYS A 258 6.29 8.93 -12.98
C LYS A 258 7.48 9.20 -12.09
N GLU A 259 8.63 8.68 -12.46
CA GLU A 259 9.94 9.03 -11.88
C GLU A 259 10.41 10.41 -12.34
N PHE A 260 11.03 11.22 -11.48
CA PHE A 260 11.52 12.58 -11.80
C PHE A 260 12.76 13.02 -10.99
#